data_69760bc691c289a15113f4c6fd378faf
#
_entry.id   69760bc691c289a15113f4c6fd378faf
#
_cell.length_a   1.000
_cell.length_b   1.000
_cell.length_c   1.000
_cell.angle_alpha   90.00
_cell.angle_beta   90.00
_cell.angle_gamma   90.00
#
_symmetry.space_group_name_H-M   'P 1'
#
loop_
_entity.id
_entity.type
_entity.pdbx_description
1 polymer ?
#
loop_
_entity_poly.entity_id
_entity_poly.type
_entity_poly.pdbx_seq_one_letter_code
_entity_poly.pdbx_strand_id
1 'polypeptide(L)'
;MEELEEYDICITDFKKMNEKESEYVKRYFQGEIAPIIFPTIVAKRQPFPFLRNKEIYAVVVLETKSGKEKLGIIPCSSGMFKRLIELPGKRGTYILAEEVILHYMPEIFKGYRVKAKSLIRITRNADIDADALYDEDLDYRDFMVEVIKQRKKLAPIRLELSREMDGEVISTLCHYLDLDRDYVFYNEGPLDLSFVYEIQDKLRYVPELFYQKRIPQKSVQFEEGRPILDQILEGDKFLSYPYDSMKPFLTMLHEAANDKDVLSVKMTLYRCLLYTSDAADE
;
A
#
# COMPACT_ATOMS: atom_id res chain seq x y z
N MET A 1 -14.30 6.27 12.43
CA MET A 1 -13.77 5.30 13.41
C MET A 1 -14.79 4.99 14.48
N GLU A 2 -15.52 6.01 14.98
CA GLU A 2 -16.60 5.83 15.96
C GLU A 2 -17.71 4.88 15.46
N GLU A 3 -18.11 4.99 14.19
CA GLU A 3 -19.11 4.11 13.59
C GLU A 3 -18.70 2.61 13.56
N LEU A 4 -17.42 2.30 13.58
CA LEU A 4 -16.94 0.91 13.67
C LEU A 4 -17.16 0.29 15.06
N GLU A 5 -17.26 1.12 16.09
CA GLU A 5 -17.52 0.66 17.46
C GLU A 5 -18.93 0.06 17.60
N GLU A 6 -19.89 0.48 16.74
CA GLU A 6 -21.23 -0.12 16.68
C GLU A 6 -21.20 -1.59 16.22
N TYR A 7 -20.11 -1.99 15.54
CA TYR A 7 -19.87 -3.36 15.05
C TYR A 7 -18.78 -4.09 15.86
N ASP A 8 -18.54 -3.66 17.09
CA ASP A 8 -17.50 -4.22 17.96
C ASP A 8 -16.07 -4.13 17.37
N ILE A 9 -15.83 -3.17 16.47
CA ILE A 9 -14.50 -2.91 15.90
C ILE A 9 -13.95 -1.61 16.48
N CYS A 10 -12.83 -1.69 17.19
CA CYS A 10 -12.15 -0.55 17.80
C CYS A 10 -10.68 -0.51 17.42
N ILE A 11 -10.22 0.62 16.91
CA ILE A 11 -8.78 0.90 16.76
C ILE A 11 -8.35 1.72 17.99
N THR A 12 -7.53 1.12 18.82
CA THR A 12 -7.09 1.69 20.09
C THR A 12 -5.69 2.28 20.03
N ASP A 13 -5.33 3.04 21.04
CA ASP A 13 -3.98 3.56 21.28
C ASP A 13 -3.47 3.15 22.68
N PHE A 14 -2.18 3.36 22.95
CA PHE A 14 -1.56 3.02 24.23
C PHE A 14 -2.16 3.71 25.45
N LYS A 15 -2.85 4.84 25.27
CA LYS A 15 -3.48 5.57 26.40
C LYS A 15 -4.74 4.88 26.90
N LYS A 16 -5.40 4.12 26.01
CA LYS A 16 -6.65 3.41 26.29
C LYS A 16 -6.44 1.95 26.71
N MET A 17 -5.21 1.44 26.59
CA MET A 17 -4.88 0.05 26.92
C MET A 17 -4.77 -0.19 28.42
N ASN A 18 -5.24 -1.36 28.85
CA ASN A 18 -4.96 -1.88 30.18
C ASN A 18 -3.55 -2.53 30.24
N GLU A 19 -3.11 -2.91 31.43
CA GLU A 19 -1.78 -3.47 31.67
C GLU A 19 -1.54 -4.79 30.90
N LYS A 20 -2.53 -5.68 30.83
CA LYS A 20 -2.44 -6.97 30.11
C LYS A 20 -2.33 -6.77 28.60
N GLU A 21 -3.09 -5.84 28.05
CA GLU A 21 -3.03 -5.46 26.64
C GLU A 21 -1.65 -4.87 26.29
N SER A 22 -1.16 -3.96 27.14
CA SER A 22 0.17 -3.33 26.96
C SER A 22 1.29 -4.38 27.05
N GLU A 23 1.22 -5.34 27.98
CA GLU A 23 2.20 -6.42 28.08
C GLU A 23 2.16 -7.36 26.87
N TYR A 24 0.97 -7.65 26.35
CA TYR A 24 0.82 -8.43 25.12
C TYR A 24 1.47 -7.71 23.91
N VAL A 25 1.16 -6.43 23.73
CA VAL A 25 1.73 -5.63 22.62
C VAL A 25 3.25 -5.53 22.77
N LYS A 26 3.78 -5.41 23.98
CA LYS A 26 5.22 -5.42 24.22
C LYS A 26 5.87 -6.74 23.79
N ARG A 27 5.28 -7.87 24.15
CA ARG A 27 5.78 -9.19 23.73
C ARG A 27 5.69 -9.36 22.21
N TYR A 28 4.59 -8.92 21.62
CA TYR A 28 4.42 -8.94 20.16
C TYR A 28 5.48 -8.08 19.45
N PHE A 29 5.69 -6.87 19.96
CA PHE A 29 6.75 -6.00 19.42
C PHE A 29 8.12 -6.68 19.48
N GLN A 30 8.49 -7.26 20.63
CA GLN A 30 9.80 -7.87 20.83
C GLN A 30 10.00 -9.16 20.00
N GLY A 31 8.94 -9.94 19.79
CA GLY A 31 9.01 -11.22 19.07
C GLY A 31 8.81 -11.09 17.56
N GLU A 32 7.89 -10.23 17.14
CA GLU A 32 7.45 -10.20 15.74
C GLU A 32 7.92 -8.96 14.96
N ILE A 33 8.04 -7.79 15.62
CA ILE A 33 8.37 -6.55 14.93
C ILE A 33 9.85 -6.19 15.07
N ALA A 34 10.37 -6.13 16.29
CA ALA A 34 11.73 -5.66 16.55
C ALA A 34 12.83 -6.44 15.81
N PRO A 35 12.73 -7.78 15.59
CA PRO A 35 13.75 -8.53 14.88
C PRO A 35 13.85 -8.20 13.37
N ILE A 36 12.79 -7.64 12.78
CA ILE A 36 12.68 -7.45 11.32
C ILE A 36 12.68 -6.00 10.87
N ILE A 37 12.64 -5.04 11.81
CA ILE A 37 12.76 -3.63 11.47
C ILE A 37 14.23 -3.20 11.36
N PHE A 38 14.51 -2.28 10.43
CA PHE A 38 15.83 -1.76 10.17
C PHE A 38 15.91 -0.25 10.46
N PRO A 39 16.23 0.14 11.71
CA PRO A 39 16.36 1.55 12.06
C PRO A 39 17.59 2.18 11.39
N THR A 40 17.39 3.29 10.71
CA THR A 40 18.46 4.04 10.05
C THR A 40 18.63 5.39 10.75
N ILE A 41 19.86 5.74 11.13
CA ILE A 41 20.19 7.09 11.63
C ILE A 41 20.80 7.88 10.50
N VAL A 42 20.18 8.99 10.14
CA VAL A 42 20.67 9.90 9.10
C VAL A 42 21.95 10.58 9.61
N ALA A 43 23.04 10.44 8.89
CA ALA A 43 24.32 11.02 9.20
C ALA A 43 24.81 11.90 8.03
N LYS A 44 25.58 12.95 8.34
CA LYS A 44 26.08 13.90 7.32
C LYS A 44 26.87 13.25 6.16
N ARG A 45 27.39 12.05 6.37
CA ARG A 45 28.19 11.30 5.38
C ARG A 45 27.47 10.16 4.70
N GLN A 46 26.22 9.91 5.08
CA GLN A 46 25.37 8.87 4.46
C GLN A 46 24.24 9.54 3.69
N PRO A 47 23.93 9.08 2.49
CA PRO A 47 22.79 9.59 1.77
C PRO A 47 21.50 9.35 2.58
N PHE A 48 20.57 10.27 2.47
CA PHE A 48 19.23 10.09 3.05
C PHE A 48 18.59 8.84 2.45
N PRO A 49 17.95 7.97 3.26
CA PRO A 49 17.36 6.75 2.75
C PRO A 49 16.24 7.10 1.75
N PHE A 50 16.16 6.32 0.70
CA PHE A 50 15.07 6.49 -0.27
C PHE A 50 13.74 6.07 0.35
N LEU A 51 12.81 7.01 0.48
CA LEU A 51 11.46 6.74 0.94
C LEU A 51 10.57 6.37 -0.25
N ARG A 52 9.99 5.18 -0.19
CA ARG A 52 9.14 4.66 -1.27
C ARG A 52 7.78 5.37 -1.29
N ASN A 53 7.18 5.42 -2.49
CA ASN A 53 5.89 6.05 -2.70
C ASN A 53 4.79 5.37 -1.87
N LYS A 54 4.01 6.18 -1.14
CA LYS A 54 2.85 5.78 -0.32
C LYS A 54 3.16 4.85 0.87
N GLU A 55 4.42 4.55 1.15
CA GLU A 55 4.79 3.79 2.34
C GLU A 55 4.85 4.68 3.59
N ILE A 56 4.57 4.06 4.75
CA ILE A 56 4.64 4.72 6.06
C ILE A 56 6.03 4.51 6.66
N TYR A 57 6.59 5.57 7.21
CA TYR A 57 7.84 5.55 7.96
C TYR A 57 7.64 6.20 9.32
N ALA A 58 8.27 5.65 10.33
CA ALA A 58 8.36 6.32 11.62
C ALA A 58 9.67 7.14 11.67
N VAL A 59 9.54 8.42 11.96
CA VAL A 59 10.63 9.38 12.05
C VAL A 59 10.78 9.83 13.50
N VAL A 60 12.02 9.96 13.94
CA VAL A 60 12.36 10.33 15.32
C VAL A 60 13.53 11.32 15.37
N VAL A 61 13.42 12.33 16.21
CA VAL A 61 14.52 13.22 16.57
C VAL A 61 15.23 12.64 17.79
N LEU A 62 16.49 12.29 17.59
CA LEU A 62 17.37 11.64 18.54
C LEU A 62 18.40 12.63 19.06
N GLU A 63 18.48 12.83 20.38
CA GLU A 63 19.53 13.62 21.00
C GLU A 63 20.64 12.72 21.53
N THR A 64 21.88 13.04 21.16
CA THR A 64 23.08 12.35 21.67
C THR A 64 23.43 12.84 23.07
N LYS A 65 24.27 12.13 23.78
CA LYS A 65 24.83 12.57 25.10
C LYS A 65 25.55 13.92 25.04
N SER A 66 26.02 14.33 23.86
CA SER A 66 26.66 15.63 23.63
C SER A 66 25.68 16.73 23.20
N GLY A 67 24.37 16.51 23.27
CA GLY A 67 23.35 17.48 22.91
C GLY A 67 23.14 17.66 21.39
N LYS A 68 23.80 16.85 20.53
CA LYS A 68 23.61 16.92 19.08
C LYS A 68 22.37 16.14 18.67
N GLU A 69 21.58 16.72 17.79
CA GLU A 69 20.41 16.06 17.23
C GLU A 69 20.75 15.26 15.97
N LYS A 70 20.04 14.17 15.80
CA LYS A 70 20.06 13.29 14.63
C LYS A 70 18.66 12.86 14.29
N LEU A 71 18.45 12.55 13.03
CA LEU A 71 17.18 12.01 12.55
C LEU A 71 17.28 10.48 12.45
N GLY A 72 16.34 9.77 13.04
CA GLY A 72 16.16 8.32 12.87
C GLY A 72 14.95 8.04 12.01
N ILE A 73 15.03 7.02 11.15
CA ILE A 73 13.94 6.61 10.24
C ILE A 73 13.78 5.10 10.29
N ILE A 74 12.54 4.62 10.34
CA ILE A 74 12.19 3.20 10.32
C ILE A 74 11.05 3.00 9.31
N PRO A 75 11.18 2.10 8.33
CA PRO A 75 10.05 1.70 7.48
C PRO A 75 9.03 0.90 8.29
N CYS A 76 7.74 1.27 8.17
CA CYS A 76 6.62 0.64 8.88
C CYS A 76 5.73 -0.22 7.97
N SER A 77 5.84 -0.10 6.67
CA SER A 77 5.00 -0.79 5.67
C SER A 77 5.75 -1.89 4.92
N SER A 78 6.47 -2.72 5.63
CA SER A 78 7.38 -3.69 4.98
C SER A 78 6.70 -4.95 4.43
N GLY A 79 5.40 -5.15 4.64
CA GLY A 79 4.74 -6.44 4.35
C GLY A 79 5.23 -7.62 5.21
N MET A 80 6.25 -7.40 6.05
CA MET A 80 6.88 -8.44 6.86
C MET A 80 6.13 -8.73 8.18
N PHE A 81 5.25 -7.87 8.61
CA PHE A 81 4.41 -8.05 9.80
C PHE A 81 2.98 -7.59 9.54
N LYS A 82 2.04 -8.11 10.33
CA LYS A 82 0.64 -7.69 10.26
C LYS A 82 0.52 -6.25 10.72
N ARG A 83 -0.14 -5.43 9.91
CA ARG A 83 -0.37 -4.03 10.25
C ARG A 83 -1.44 -3.88 11.32
N LEU A 84 -2.51 -4.69 11.27
CA LEU A 84 -3.61 -4.69 12.21
C LEU A 84 -3.38 -5.77 13.28
N ILE A 85 -2.95 -5.39 14.47
CA ILE A 85 -2.64 -6.29 15.59
C ILE A 85 -3.86 -6.38 16.51
N GLU A 86 -4.47 -7.57 16.61
CA GLU A 86 -5.61 -7.82 17.47
C GLU A 86 -5.19 -7.99 18.92
N LEU A 87 -5.88 -7.30 19.84
CA LEU A 87 -5.60 -7.37 21.27
C LEU A 87 -6.33 -8.54 21.94
N PRO A 88 -5.71 -9.21 22.93
CA PRO A 88 -6.35 -10.29 23.65
C PRO A 88 -7.49 -9.79 24.55
N GLY A 89 -8.53 -10.61 24.71
CA GLY A 89 -9.61 -10.38 25.66
C GLY A 89 -10.77 -9.52 25.18
N LYS A 90 -10.58 -8.74 24.11
CA LYS A 90 -11.64 -7.97 23.45
C LYS A 90 -11.61 -8.26 21.96
N ARG A 91 -12.52 -9.11 21.50
CA ARG A 91 -12.68 -9.38 20.08
C ARG A 91 -12.94 -8.06 19.34
N GLY A 92 -12.28 -7.87 18.19
CA GLY A 92 -12.47 -6.67 17.38
C GLY A 92 -11.67 -5.43 17.83
N THR A 93 -10.85 -5.54 18.87
CA THR A 93 -9.99 -4.42 19.29
C THR A 93 -8.58 -4.58 18.72
N TYR A 94 -8.11 -3.57 18.00
CA TYR A 94 -6.86 -3.59 17.25
C TYR A 94 -5.99 -2.40 17.58
N ILE A 95 -4.67 -2.56 17.42
CA ILE A 95 -3.70 -1.47 17.31
C ILE A 95 -2.92 -1.57 16.00
N LEU A 96 -2.57 -0.44 15.42
CA LEU A 96 -1.75 -0.38 14.21
C LEU A 96 -0.27 -0.60 14.55
N ALA A 97 0.42 -1.41 13.76
CA ALA A 97 1.83 -1.75 13.97
C ALA A 97 2.74 -0.51 13.92
N GLU A 98 2.45 0.47 13.06
CA GLU A 98 3.17 1.73 13.00
C GLU A 98 3.10 2.53 14.31
N GLU A 99 1.97 2.50 15.02
CA GLU A 99 1.82 3.11 16.33
C GLU A 99 2.62 2.34 17.40
N VAL A 100 2.69 1.02 17.28
CA VAL A 100 3.54 0.19 18.15
C VAL A 100 5.01 0.52 17.96
N ILE A 101 5.48 0.60 16.73
CA ILE A 101 6.87 1.00 16.42
C ILE A 101 7.15 2.40 16.97
N LEU A 102 6.23 3.33 16.76
CA LEU A 102 6.39 4.71 17.24
C LEU A 102 6.42 4.76 18.78
N HIS A 103 5.67 3.92 19.47
CA HIS A 103 5.68 3.84 20.94
C HIS A 103 7.05 3.35 21.45
N TYR A 104 7.59 2.28 20.87
CA TYR A 104 8.84 1.66 21.31
C TYR A 104 10.12 2.28 20.71
N MET A 105 10.04 3.46 20.12
CA MET A 105 11.22 4.22 19.63
C MET A 105 12.36 4.32 20.66
N PRO A 106 12.12 4.59 21.96
CA PRO A 106 13.20 4.63 22.94
C PRO A 106 13.91 3.29 23.14
N GLU A 107 13.21 2.17 22.95
CA GLU A 107 13.80 0.82 23.02
C GLU A 107 14.59 0.48 21.75
N ILE A 108 14.14 0.97 20.59
CA ILE A 108 14.79 0.75 19.29
C ILE A 108 16.12 1.55 19.24
N PHE A 109 16.10 2.82 19.63
CA PHE A 109 17.26 3.70 19.59
C PHE A 109 17.94 3.81 20.96
N LYS A 110 18.33 2.66 21.53
CA LYS A 110 19.04 2.63 22.81
C LYS A 110 20.29 3.50 22.77
N GLY A 111 20.47 4.33 23.79
CA GLY A 111 21.61 5.26 23.91
C GLY A 111 21.37 6.67 23.39
N TYR A 112 20.20 6.93 22.82
CA TYR A 112 19.73 8.26 22.44
C TYR A 112 18.52 8.67 23.29
N ARG A 113 18.34 9.97 23.47
CA ARG A 113 17.10 10.53 24.02
C ARG A 113 16.16 10.86 22.86
N VAL A 114 14.94 10.35 22.89
CA VAL A 114 13.89 10.70 21.92
C VAL A 114 13.29 12.04 22.29
N LYS A 115 13.43 13.06 21.43
CA LYS A 115 12.87 14.40 21.63
C LYS A 115 11.50 14.55 20.98
N ALA A 116 11.37 14.09 19.75
CA ALA A 116 10.12 14.14 19.00
C ALA A 116 10.03 12.93 18.09
N LYS A 117 8.80 12.53 17.75
CA LYS A 117 8.54 11.39 16.85
C LYS A 117 7.21 11.56 16.13
N SER A 118 7.16 11.16 14.86
CA SER A 118 5.96 11.18 14.03
C SER A 118 5.99 10.02 13.04
N LEU A 119 4.83 9.59 12.59
CA LEU A 119 4.71 8.82 11.35
C LEU A 119 4.72 9.80 10.19
N ILE A 120 5.35 9.41 9.11
CA ILE A 120 5.33 10.14 7.86
C ILE A 120 4.94 9.23 6.70
N ARG A 121 4.31 9.82 5.70
CA ARG A 121 4.00 9.18 4.42
C ARG A 121 4.34 10.13 3.29
N ILE A 122 5.03 9.62 2.28
CA ILE A 122 5.40 10.40 1.12
C ILE A 122 4.56 9.98 -0.09
N THR A 123 4.05 10.95 -0.83
CA THR A 123 3.47 10.71 -2.15
C THR A 123 4.40 11.27 -3.19
N ARG A 124 4.70 10.46 -4.22
CA ARG A 124 5.53 10.84 -5.36
C ARG A 124 4.67 11.03 -6.59
N ASN A 125 5.10 11.89 -7.49
CA ASN A 125 4.47 12.03 -8.79
C ASN A 125 4.42 10.65 -9.47
N ALA A 126 3.27 10.28 -10.03
CA ALA A 126 3.09 9.02 -10.75
C ALA A 126 3.14 9.20 -12.27
N ASP A 127 3.08 10.44 -12.74
CA ASP A 127 3.11 10.75 -14.15
C ASP A 127 4.56 10.70 -14.67
N ILE A 128 4.75 9.87 -15.67
CA ILE A 128 5.97 9.83 -16.47
C ILE A 128 5.56 10.26 -17.87
N ASP A 129 6.28 11.20 -18.40
CA ASP A 129 6.24 11.46 -19.82
C ASP A 129 6.92 10.30 -20.55
N ALA A 130 6.10 9.31 -20.93
CA ALA A 130 6.57 8.12 -21.61
C ALA A 130 7.15 8.48 -22.99
N ASP A 131 6.64 9.53 -23.61
CA ASP A 131 7.09 9.98 -24.93
C ASP A 131 8.51 10.59 -24.85
N ALA A 132 8.84 11.25 -23.72
CA ALA A 132 10.18 11.77 -23.49
C ALA A 132 11.25 10.68 -23.23
N LEU A 133 10.82 9.46 -22.93
CA LEU A 133 11.68 8.31 -22.68
C LEU A 133 11.73 7.32 -23.86
N TYR A 134 10.93 7.58 -24.90
CA TYR A 134 10.85 6.70 -26.05
C TYR A 134 12.17 6.76 -26.84
N ASP A 135 12.80 5.61 -26.95
CA ASP A 135 13.99 5.38 -27.76
C ASP A 135 13.62 4.37 -28.86
N GLU A 136 13.73 4.77 -30.12
CA GLU A 136 13.37 3.93 -31.26
C GLU A 136 14.21 2.64 -31.36
N ASP A 137 15.39 2.62 -30.73
CA ASP A 137 16.29 1.48 -30.73
C ASP A 137 16.01 0.45 -29.61
N LEU A 138 15.11 0.78 -28.65
CA LEU A 138 14.75 -0.13 -27.56
C LEU A 138 13.54 -0.99 -27.92
N ASP A 139 13.62 -2.29 -27.63
CA ASP A 139 12.43 -3.14 -27.64
C ASP A 139 11.38 -2.58 -26.66
N TYR A 140 10.12 -2.59 -27.06
CA TYR A 140 9.00 -2.08 -26.26
C TYR A 140 8.98 -2.63 -24.83
N ARG A 141 9.37 -3.89 -24.65
CA ARG A 141 9.47 -4.52 -23.33
C ARG A 141 10.55 -3.86 -22.48
N ASP A 142 11.73 -3.64 -23.03
CA ASP A 142 12.85 -3.02 -22.32
C ASP A 142 12.57 -1.54 -22.04
N PHE A 143 11.92 -0.85 -22.94
CA PHE A 143 11.38 0.48 -22.73
C PHE A 143 10.42 0.53 -21.55
N MET A 144 9.42 -0.37 -21.49
CA MET A 144 8.46 -0.41 -20.39
C MET A 144 9.11 -0.76 -19.04
N VAL A 145 10.12 -1.63 -19.04
CA VAL A 145 10.91 -1.93 -17.82
C VAL A 145 11.61 -0.66 -17.31
N GLU A 146 12.17 0.16 -18.19
CA GLU A 146 12.84 1.40 -17.79
C GLU A 146 11.84 2.46 -17.30
N VAL A 147 10.69 2.60 -17.95
CA VAL A 147 9.57 3.45 -17.49
C VAL A 147 9.13 3.05 -16.08
N ILE A 148 8.97 1.75 -15.79
CA ILE A 148 8.59 1.25 -14.47
C ILE A 148 9.68 1.54 -13.43
N LYS A 149 10.96 1.37 -13.78
CA LYS A 149 12.08 1.72 -12.88
C LYS A 149 12.10 3.21 -12.54
N GLN A 150 11.86 4.07 -13.51
CA GLN A 150 11.82 5.50 -13.30
C GLN A 150 10.62 5.93 -12.43
N ARG A 151 9.46 5.27 -12.58
CA ARG A 151 8.30 5.47 -11.71
C ARG A 151 8.61 5.35 -10.22
N LYS A 152 9.53 4.47 -9.86
CA LYS A 152 9.95 4.28 -8.47
C LYS A 152 10.76 5.45 -7.90
N LYS A 153 11.31 6.32 -8.76
CA LYS A 153 12.21 7.42 -8.39
C LYS A 153 11.62 8.81 -8.57
N LEU A 154 10.33 8.91 -8.91
CA LEU A 154 9.72 10.20 -9.21
C LEU A 154 9.74 11.18 -8.02
N ALA A 155 9.71 12.46 -8.36
CA ALA A 155 9.81 13.55 -7.39
C ALA A 155 8.71 13.47 -6.31
N PRO A 156 9.02 13.71 -5.05
CA PRO A 156 8.03 13.88 -4.00
C PRO A 156 7.13 15.08 -4.29
N ILE A 157 5.84 14.90 -4.08
CA ILE A 157 4.84 15.96 -4.27
C ILE A 157 4.01 16.21 -3.02
N ARG A 158 4.13 15.36 -1.99
CA ARG A 158 3.39 15.50 -0.75
C ARG A 158 4.09 14.74 0.38
N LEU A 159 4.19 15.37 1.54
CA LEU A 159 4.62 14.78 2.79
C LEU A 159 3.49 14.90 3.81
N GLU A 160 3.05 13.79 4.37
CA GLU A 160 2.03 13.73 5.41
C GLU A 160 2.68 13.32 6.73
N LEU A 161 2.28 13.97 7.83
CA LEU A 161 2.72 13.64 9.19
C LEU A 161 1.53 13.32 10.07
N SER A 162 1.68 12.35 10.98
CA SER A 162 0.65 12.01 11.97
C SER A 162 0.70 12.90 13.22
N ARG A 163 1.80 13.60 13.44
CA ARG A 163 2.02 14.48 14.60
C ARG A 163 2.87 15.67 14.19
N GLU A 164 2.60 16.81 14.80
CA GLU A 164 3.41 17.99 14.61
C GLU A 164 4.86 17.75 15.06
N MET A 165 5.78 18.29 14.33
CA MET A 165 7.21 18.31 14.62
C MET A 165 7.75 19.74 14.54
N ASP A 166 8.90 19.95 15.16
CA ASP A 166 9.60 21.24 15.10
C ASP A 166 9.84 21.69 13.65
N GLY A 167 9.70 22.99 13.40
CA GLY A 167 9.86 23.56 12.06
C GLY A 167 11.23 23.35 11.44
N GLU A 168 12.30 23.23 12.25
CA GLU A 168 13.66 22.90 11.74
C GLU A 168 13.72 21.45 11.27
N VAL A 169 13.05 20.52 11.97
CA VAL A 169 12.98 19.11 11.58
C VAL A 169 12.22 18.98 10.27
N ILE A 170 11.08 19.69 10.13
CA ILE A 170 10.31 19.72 8.88
C ILE A 170 11.16 20.28 7.74
N SER A 171 11.87 21.40 7.96
CA SER A 171 12.76 21.97 6.94
C SER A 171 13.85 20.99 6.53
N THR A 172 14.39 20.25 7.49
CA THR A 172 15.40 19.22 7.23
C THR A 172 14.84 18.08 6.38
N LEU A 173 13.63 17.58 6.70
CA LEU A 173 12.95 16.56 5.90
C LEU A 173 12.67 17.06 4.49
N CYS A 174 12.13 18.27 4.35
CA CYS A 174 11.84 18.88 3.05
C CYS A 174 13.11 19.04 2.20
N HIS A 175 14.22 19.47 2.82
CA HIS A 175 15.52 19.57 2.14
C HIS A 175 16.02 18.21 1.61
N TYR A 176 15.93 17.15 2.44
CA TYR A 176 16.36 15.81 2.01
C TYR A 176 15.44 15.21 0.93
N LEU A 177 14.18 15.60 0.93
CA LEU A 177 13.16 15.10 0.00
C LEU A 177 13.06 15.95 -1.27
N ASP A 178 13.75 17.11 -1.33
CA ASP A 178 13.55 18.09 -2.39
C ASP A 178 12.08 18.50 -2.55
N LEU A 179 11.43 18.84 -1.43
CA LEU A 179 10.01 19.15 -1.35
C LEU A 179 9.81 20.52 -0.71
N ASP A 180 8.91 21.33 -1.28
CA ASP A 180 8.52 22.60 -0.67
C ASP A 180 7.66 22.37 0.58
N ARG A 181 7.79 23.26 1.59
CA ARG A 181 7.02 23.20 2.84
C ARG A 181 5.52 23.35 2.63
N ASP A 182 5.08 23.97 1.57
CA ASP A 182 3.67 24.12 1.20
C ASP A 182 3.00 22.76 0.87
N TYR A 183 3.79 21.72 0.62
CA TYR A 183 3.32 20.36 0.38
C TYR A 183 3.42 19.44 1.60
N VAL A 184 3.57 20.01 2.79
CA VAL A 184 3.57 19.29 4.08
C VAL A 184 2.20 19.39 4.74
N PHE A 185 1.59 18.25 5.06
CA PHE A 185 0.25 18.15 5.62
C PHE A 185 0.25 17.39 6.93
N TYR A 186 -0.56 17.80 7.86
CA TYR A 186 -0.81 17.09 9.11
C TYR A 186 -2.14 16.37 9.06
N ASN A 187 -2.16 15.14 9.52
CA ASN A 187 -3.34 14.28 9.56
C ASN A 187 -3.43 13.62 10.94
N GLU A 188 -4.48 13.91 11.70
CA GLU A 188 -4.71 13.34 13.02
C GLU A 188 -5.10 11.85 12.99
N GLY A 189 -5.52 11.34 11.83
CA GLY A 189 -5.85 9.94 11.60
C GLY A 189 -4.68 9.08 11.10
N PRO A 190 -4.94 7.79 10.84
CA PRO A 190 -3.97 6.93 10.17
C PRO A 190 -3.60 7.47 8.79
N LEU A 191 -2.30 7.53 8.48
CA LEU A 191 -1.79 8.08 7.21
C LEU A 191 -2.12 7.21 5.98
N ASP A 192 -2.50 5.97 6.20
CA ASP A 192 -2.95 5.04 5.17
C ASP A 192 -4.11 4.22 5.68
N LEU A 193 -5.20 4.20 4.92
CA LEU A 193 -6.45 3.52 5.29
C LEU A 193 -6.58 2.11 4.69
N SER A 194 -5.53 1.56 4.09
CA SER A 194 -5.59 0.23 3.46
C SER A 194 -5.95 -0.90 4.44
N PHE A 195 -5.66 -0.73 5.74
CA PHE A 195 -6.07 -1.70 6.77
C PHE A 195 -7.60 -1.88 6.87
N VAL A 196 -8.40 -0.94 6.35
CA VAL A 196 -9.86 -1.04 6.32
C VAL A 196 -10.32 -2.25 5.49
N TYR A 197 -9.55 -2.68 4.49
CA TYR A 197 -9.87 -3.90 3.74
C TYR A 197 -9.78 -5.16 4.62
N GLU A 198 -8.84 -5.21 5.58
CA GLU A 198 -8.77 -6.31 6.56
C GLU A 198 -9.97 -6.30 7.51
N ILE A 199 -10.45 -5.10 7.89
CA ILE A 199 -11.67 -4.93 8.69
C ILE A 199 -12.90 -5.36 7.89
N GLN A 200 -12.99 -5.01 6.62
CA GLN A 200 -14.07 -5.41 5.74
C GLN A 200 -14.24 -6.94 5.72
N ASP A 201 -13.14 -7.69 5.63
CA ASP A 201 -13.19 -9.15 5.67
C ASP A 201 -13.72 -9.70 7.01
N LYS A 202 -13.44 -9.02 8.10
CA LYS A 202 -13.94 -9.39 9.43
C LYS A 202 -15.43 -9.06 9.64
N LEU A 203 -15.96 -8.09 8.91
CA LEU A 203 -17.37 -7.66 8.98
C LEU A 203 -18.29 -8.37 7.98
N ARG A 204 -17.83 -9.39 7.27
CA ARG A 204 -18.65 -10.15 6.30
C ARG A 204 -19.90 -10.80 6.89
N TYR A 205 -20.01 -10.90 8.21
CA TYR A 205 -21.19 -11.39 8.91
C TYR A 205 -22.31 -10.35 9.02
N VAL A 206 -22.08 -9.10 8.63
CA VAL A 206 -23.04 -7.98 8.63
C VAL A 206 -23.42 -7.66 7.17
N PRO A 207 -24.43 -8.35 6.59
CA PRO A 207 -24.74 -8.19 5.16
C PRO A 207 -25.12 -6.77 4.74
N GLU A 208 -25.66 -5.98 5.68
CA GLU A 208 -26.12 -4.60 5.46
C GLU A 208 -24.98 -3.64 5.08
N LEU A 209 -23.73 -3.98 5.45
CA LEU A 209 -22.55 -3.19 5.11
C LEU A 209 -22.02 -3.46 3.71
N PHE A 210 -22.59 -4.43 3.01
CA PHE A 210 -22.11 -4.86 1.70
C PHE A 210 -23.19 -4.69 0.64
N TYR A 211 -22.76 -4.27 -0.53
CA TYR A 211 -23.62 -4.33 -1.70
C TYR A 211 -23.97 -5.77 -2.02
N GLN A 212 -25.22 -5.99 -2.43
CA GLN A 212 -25.64 -7.31 -2.90
C GLN A 212 -24.75 -7.76 -4.06
N LYS A 213 -24.30 -9.02 -3.97
CA LYS A 213 -23.47 -9.61 -5.02
C LYS A 213 -24.26 -9.63 -6.33
N ARG A 214 -23.78 -8.92 -7.32
CA ARG A 214 -24.35 -8.96 -8.67
C ARG A 214 -24.04 -10.31 -9.31
N ILE A 215 -25.02 -10.91 -9.93
CA ILE A 215 -24.87 -12.13 -10.71
C ILE A 215 -24.75 -11.69 -12.17
N PRO A 216 -23.59 -11.89 -12.83
CA PRO A 216 -23.43 -11.55 -14.24
C PRO A 216 -24.43 -12.33 -15.10
N GLN A 217 -25.02 -11.65 -16.06
CA GLN A 217 -26.01 -12.22 -16.94
C GLN A 217 -25.35 -12.85 -18.17
N LYS A 218 -26.04 -13.79 -18.83
CA LYS A 218 -25.57 -14.30 -20.12
C LYS A 218 -25.71 -13.20 -21.17
N SER A 219 -24.67 -12.99 -21.95
CA SER A 219 -24.74 -12.06 -23.07
C SER A 219 -25.66 -12.62 -24.18
N VAL A 220 -26.54 -11.78 -24.68
CA VAL A 220 -27.44 -12.11 -25.83
C VAL A 220 -26.69 -12.18 -27.16
N GLN A 221 -25.42 -11.78 -27.20
CA GLN A 221 -24.64 -11.77 -28.43
C GLN A 221 -24.03 -13.14 -28.78
N PHE A 222 -24.11 -14.10 -27.83
CA PHE A 222 -23.57 -15.43 -28.02
C PHE A 222 -24.66 -16.50 -27.99
N GLU A 223 -24.63 -17.37 -28.98
CA GLU A 223 -25.52 -18.53 -29.04
C GLU A 223 -24.95 -19.70 -28.25
N GLU A 224 -25.77 -20.37 -27.47
CA GLU A 224 -25.34 -21.55 -26.71
C GLU A 224 -25.11 -22.75 -27.65
N GLY A 225 -24.07 -23.53 -27.34
CA GLY A 225 -23.72 -24.73 -28.06
C GLY A 225 -22.96 -24.53 -29.37
N ARG A 226 -22.66 -23.29 -29.75
CA ARG A 226 -21.80 -22.98 -30.88
C ARG A 226 -20.40 -22.55 -30.37
N PRO A 227 -19.30 -22.92 -31.07
CA PRO A 227 -17.98 -22.40 -30.75
C PRO A 227 -17.94 -20.88 -30.76
N ILE A 228 -17.24 -20.27 -29.80
CA ILE A 228 -17.15 -18.83 -29.67
C ILE A 228 -16.34 -18.22 -30.82
N LEU A 229 -15.28 -18.91 -31.26
CA LEU A 229 -14.45 -18.45 -32.38
C LEU A 229 -15.28 -18.30 -33.66
N ASP A 230 -16.16 -19.28 -33.98
CA ASP A 230 -17.01 -19.20 -35.17
C ASP A 230 -17.92 -17.96 -35.13
N GLN A 231 -18.45 -17.66 -33.94
CA GLN A 231 -19.35 -16.52 -33.74
C GLN A 231 -18.62 -15.17 -33.83
N ILE A 232 -17.35 -15.12 -33.47
CA ILE A 232 -16.50 -13.93 -33.58
C ILE A 232 -16.13 -13.69 -35.05
N LEU A 233 -15.91 -14.73 -35.83
CA LEU A 233 -15.65 -14.61 -37.28
C LEU A 233 -16.84 -14.02 -38.05
N GLU A 234 -18.07 -14.15 -37.55
CA GLU A 234 -19.28 -13.56 -38.13
C GLU A 234 -19.39 -12.05 -37.84
N GLY A 235 -18.70 -11.54 -36.81
CA GLY A 235 -18.69 -10.12 -36.46
C GLY A 235 -18.23 -9.84 -35.03
N ASP A 236 -17.89 -8.60 -34.76
CA ASP A 236 -17.42 -8.13 -33.49
C ASP A 236 -18.42 -8.42 -32.37
N LYS A 237 -17.89 -8.77 -31.20
CA LYS A 237 -18.67 -9.03 -30.00
C LYS A 237 -18.29 -8.05 -28.91
N PHE A 238 -19.30 -7.57 -28.17
CA PHE A 238 -19.12 -6.64 -27.06
C PHE A 238 -19.64 -7.28 -25.77
N LEU A 239 -18.87 -7.17 -24.68
CA LEU A 239 -19.26 -7.60 -23.34
C LEU A 239 -19.06 -6.46 -22.35
N SER A 240 -20.07 -6.19 -21.54
CA SER A 240 -20.06 -5.14 -20.52
C SER A 240 -19.87 -5.74 -19.12
N TYR A 241 -18.65 -5.69 -18.60
CA TYR A 241 -18.37 -6.17 -17.23
C TYR A 241 -18.67 -5.08 -16.20
N PRO A 242 -19.14 -5.44 -15.00
CA PRO A 242 -19.43 -6.78 -14.44
C PRO A 242 -20.87 -7.29 -14.73
N TYR A 243 -21.56 -6.75 -15.71
CA TYR A 243 -22.97 -7.09 -15.99
C TYR A 243 -23.08 -8.35 -16.83
N ASP A 244 -22.25 -8.50 -17.83
CA ASP A 244 -22.15 -9.71 -18.64
C ASP A 244 -21.19 -10.72 -18.00
N SER A 245 -21.49 -12.02 -18.24
CA SER A 245 -20.62 -13.10 -17.80
C SER A 245 -19.30 -13.11 -18.58
N MET A 246 -18.17 -13.29 -17.89
CA MET A 246 -16.86 -13.52 -18.51
C MET A 246 -16.73 -14.88 -19.20
N LYS A 247 -17.69 -15.78 -19.03
CA LYS A 247 -17.63 -17.15 -19.57
C LYS A 247 -17.35 -17.19 -21.08
N PRO A 248 -18.00 -16.38 -21.95
CA PRO A 248 -17.69 -16.39 -23.38
C PRO A 248 -16.24 -16.02 -23.67
N PHE A 249 -15.70 -15.02 -22.97
CA PHE A 249 -14.30 -14.61 -23.14
C PHE A 249 -13.31 -15.73 -22.72
N LEU A 250 -13.51 -16.35 -21.57
CA LEU A 250 -12.68 -17.48 -21.11
C LEU A 250 -12.80 -18.68 -22.04
N THR A 251 -14.00 -18.96 -22.56
CA THR A 251 -14.22 -20.04 -23.54
C THR A 251 -13.49 -19.74 -24.85
N MET A 252 -13.54 -18.50 -25.33
CA MET A 252 -12.76 -18.06 -26.51
C MET A 252 -11.27 -18.33 -26.35
N LEU A 253 -10.69 -17.97 -25.19
CA LEU A 253 -9.26 -18.23 -24.92
C LEU A 253 -8.96 -19.72 -24.91
N HIS A 254 -9.85 -20.52 -24.32
CA HIS A 254 -9.68 -21.97 -24.28
C HIS A 254 -9.81 -22.61 -25.69
N GLU A 255 -10.76 -22.19 -26.51
CA GLU A 255 -10.91 -22.60 -27.88
C GLU A 255 -9.66 -22.21 -28.69
N ALA A 256 -9.22 -20.94 -28.59
CA ALA A 256 -8.04 -20.44 -29.28
C ALA A 256 -6.74 -21.22 -28.92
N ALA A 257 -6.61 -21.61 -27.67
CA ALA A 257 -5.43 -22.40 -27.24
C ALA A 257 -5.39 -23.83 -27.81
N ASN A 258 -6.55 -24.37 -28.20
CA ASN A 258 -6.68 -25.73 -28.75
C ASN A 258 -6.86 -25.76 -30.28
N ASP A 259 -7.10 -24.61 -30.90
CA ASP A 259 -7.31 -24.51 -32.36
C ASP A 259 -5.95 -24.39 -33.08
N LYS A 260 -5.73 -25.26 -34.06
CA LYS A 260 -4.47 -25.32 -34.84
C LYS A 260 -4.33 -24.14 -35.81
N ASP A 261 -5.41 -23.51 -36.17
CA ASP A 261 -5.43 -22.38 -37.11
C ASP A 261 -5.23 -21.03 -36.42
N VAL A 262 -5.28 -21.01 -35.07
CA VAL A 262 -4.98 -19.82 -34.28
C VAL A 262 -3.47 -19.70 -34.05
N LEU A 263 -2.85 -18.70 -34.68
CA LEU A 263 -1.40 -18.47 -34.58
C LEU A 263 -1.03 -17.59 -33.38
N SER A 264 -1.88 -16.66 -32.98
CA SER A 264 -1.62 -15.75 -31.86
C SER A 264 -2.92 -15.12 -31.34
N VAL A 265 -2.92 -14.81 -30.03
CA VAL A 265 -3.95 -13.99 -29.41
C VAL A 265 -3.30 -12.66 -29.01
N LYS A 266 -3.81 -11.54 -29.53
CA LYS A 266 -3.38 -10.19 -29.14
C LYS A 266 -4.42 -9.58 -28.21
N MET A 267 -3.98 -9.12 -27.03
CA MET A 267 -4.88 -8.59 -26.02
C MET A 267 -4.34 -7.27 -25.50
N THR A 268 -5.18 -6.24 -25.51
CA THR A 268 -4.89 -4.98 -24.82
C THR A 268 -5.59 -5.01 -23.47
N LEU A 269 -4.80 -5.01 -22.39
CA LEU A 269 -5.30 -4.97 -21.04
C LEU A 269 -5.23 -3.53 -20.53
N TYR A 270 -6.39 -2.97 -20.16
CA TYR A 270 -6.49 -1.70 -19.48
C TYR A 270 -7.00 -1.97 -18.07
N ARG A 271 -6.24 -1.56 -17.04
CA ARG A 271 -6.56 -1.61 -15.60
C ARG A 271 -7.74 -2.54 -15.25
N CYS A 272 -7.63 -3.77 -15.62
CA CYS A 272 -8.61 -4.79 -15.31
C CYS A 272 -8.20 -5.42 -14.00
N LEU A 273 -8.99 -5.37 -12.97
CA LEU A 273 -8.97 -6.16 -11.75
C LEU A 273 -7.58 -6.45 -11.11
N LEU A 274 -7.57 -6.58 -9.82
CA LEU A 274 -6.42 -6.92 -8.97
C LEU A 274 -5.60 -8.15 -9.44
N TYR A 275 -6.21 -9.08 -10.16
CA TYR A 275 -5.54 -10.29 -10.68
C TYR A 275 -4.58 -10.03 -11.83
N THR A 276 -4.76 -8.98 -12.59
CA THR A 276 -3.90 -8.70 -13.75
C THR A 276 -2.67 -7.88 -13.38
N SER A 277 -2.66 -7.22 -12.24
CA SER A 277 -1.47 -6.55 -11.73
C SER A 277 -0.47 -7.52 -11.12
N ASP A 278 -0.94 -8.60 -10.49
CA ASP A 278 -0.07 -9.62 -9.90
C ASP A 278 0.58 -10.51 -10.96
N ALA A 279 -0.11 -10.77 -12.10
CA ALA A 279 0.44 -11.54 -13.21
C ALA A 279 1.49 -10.79 -14.05
N ALA A 280 1.63 -9.47 -13.87
CA ALA A 280 2.65 -8.66 -14.51
C ALA A 280 3.91 -8.48 -13.64
N ASP A 281 3.85 -8.91 -12.37
CA ASP A 281 4.95 -8.83 -11.40
C ASP A 281 5.66 -10.19 -11.18
N GLU A 282 5.19 -11.28 -11.79
CA GLU A 282 5.85 -12.57 -11.94
C GLU A 282 6.52 -12.67 -13.34
#